data_cb0c76947cfb84e200317ae104e8e351
#
_entry.id   cb0c76947cfb84e200317ae104e8e351
#
_cell.length_a   1.000
_cell.length_b   1.000
_cell.length_c   1.000
_cell.angle_alpha   90.00
_cell.angle_beta   90.00
_cell.angle_gamma   90.00
#
_symmetry.space_group_name_H-M   'P 1'
#
loop_
_entity.id
_entity.type
_entity.pdbx_description
1 polymer ?
#
loop_
_entity_poly.entity_id
_entity_poly.type
_entity_poly.pdbx_seq_one_letter_code
_entity_poly.pdbx_strand_id
1 'polypeptide(L)'
;MQNSAASRYQFIAHALNGDGPFRPVVSHDAHGQPITVQSSYLVRYPRESDLKFSRRNEVAFFDSPMAQAAGDFVGYLSERNPVRNLPHALYKTIADDADGKGNSIDVFWQAFMIEAKARGCMCLLVDMPAMDADTMGEQISDRVAPYLAAIKPEQITEYEIGQDGKFVFAEFAGRYIKDDGERVDASWRFDRFGWEVRAIKGGAILDAGEHPLDQCPILIFTEGGDFPAFGPFAPIADLSKRLFNLDSELDEILRAQTFSLLTM
;
A
#
# COMPACT_ATOMS: atom_id res chain seq x y z
N MET A 1 -6.97 -14.67 -13.17
CA MET A 1 -6.97 -13.20 -13.36
C MET A 1 -6.47 -12.44 -12.12
N GLN A 2 -6.82 -12.85 -10.91
CA GLN A 2 -6.39 -12.18 -9.65
C GLN A 2 -4.86 -12.02 -9.50
N ASN A 3 -4.06 -13.03 -9.80
CA ASN A 3 -2.60 -12.95 -9.67
C ASN A 3 -1.92 -11.89 -10.56
N SER A 4 -2.46 -11.59 -11.74
CA SER A 4 -1.90 -10.58 -12.64
C SER A 4 -2.22 -9.15 -12.16
N ALA A 5 -3.41 -8.94 -11.61
CA ALA A 5 -3.80 -7.65 -11.05
C ALA A 5 -3.01 -7.35 -9.77
N ALA A 6 -2.88 -8.33 -8.85
CA ALA A 6 -2.10 -8.17 -7.62
C ALA A 6 -0.63 -7.83 -7.90
N SER A 7 0.01 -8.50 -8.87
CA SER A 7 1.39 -8.19 -9.27
C SER A 7 1.52 -6.80 -9.89
N ARG A 8 0.50 -6.32 -10.63
CA ARG A 8 0.46 -4.97 -11.16
C ARG A 8 0.34 -3.92 -10.07
N TYR A 9 -0.53 -4.13 -9.07
CA TYR A 9 -0.63 -3.25 -7.90
C TYR A 9 0.66 -3.21 -7.10
N GLN A 10 1.32 -4.36 -6.92
CA GLN A 10 2.61 -4.41 -6.25
C GLN A 10 3.68 -3.61 -7.01
N PHE A 11 3.72 -3.69 -8.33
CA PHE A 11 4.62 -2.87 -9.15
C PHE A 11 4.34 -1.37 -8.99
N ILE A 12 3.06 -0.97 -8.99
CA ILE A 12 2.64 0.41 -8.75
C ILE A 12 3.06 0.86 -7.34
N ALA A 13 2.89 0.00 -6.33
CA ALA A 13 3.33 0.27 -4.97
C ALA A 13 4.84 0.52 -4.87
N HIS A 14 5.66 -0.31 -5.53
CA HIS A 14 7.10 -0.11 -5.59
C HIS A 14 7.47 1.22 -6.29
N ALA A 15 6.75 1.57 -7.37
CA ALA A 15 6.98 2.84 -8.06
C ALA A 15 6.58 4.05 -7.21
N LEU A 16 5.50 3.94 -6.42
CA LEU A 16 5.05 4.98 -5.49
C LEU A 16 6.04 5.16 -4.33
N ASN A 17 6.43 4.07 -3.69
CA ASN A 17 7.25 4.11 -2.49
C ASN A 17 8.75 4.28 -2.78
N GLY A 18 9.18 4.02 -4.01
CA GLY A 18 10.59 3.98 -4.38
C GLY A 18 11.34 2.84 -3.70
N ASP A 19 10.71 1.70 -3.53
CA ASP A 19 11.24 0.53 -2.84
C ASP A 19 11.25 -0.74 -3.71
N GLY A 20 11.45 -1.90 -3.07
CA GLY A 20 11.49 -3.20 -3.75
C GLY A 20 12.54 -3.25 -4.85
N PRO A 21 12.21 -3.73 -6.08
CA PRO A 21 13.18 -3.88 -7.16
C PRO A 21 13.76 -2.56 -7.73
N PHE A 22 13.26 -1.39 -7.31
CA PHE A 22 13.91 -0.11 -7.56
C PHE A 22 15.10 0.15 -6.63
N ARG A 23 15.17 -0.57 -5.49
CA ARG A 23 16.31 -0.58 -4.57
C ARG A 23 16.76 -2.03 -4.34
N PRO A 24 17.37 -2.65 -5.36
CA PRO A 24 17.74 -4.06 -5.29
C PRO A 24 18.79 -4.30 -4.23
N VAL A 25 18.68 -5.45 -3.56
CA VAL A 25 19.70 -5.90 -2.60
C VAL A 25 20.85 -6.52 -3.40
N VAL A 26 22.05 -5.97 -3.22
CA VAL A 26 23.28 -6.49 -3.82
C VAL A 26 24.09 -7.22 -2.74
N SER A 27 24.36 -8.49 -2.98
CA SER A 27 25.23 -9.29 -2.11
C SER A 27 26.69 -9.09 -2.49
N HIS A 28 27.60 -9.10 -1.49
CA HIS A 28 29.03 -8.88 -1.66
C HIS A 28 29.83 -10.12 -1.23
N ASP A 29 31.01 -10.29 -1.81
CA ASP A 29 31.98 -11.29 -1.39
C ASP A 29 32.79 -10.84 -0.17
N ALA A 30 33.72 -11.69 0.29
CA ALA A 30 34.60 -11.41 1.43
C ALA A 30 35.54 -10.20 1.18
N HIS A 31 35.71 -9.77 -0.07
CA HIS A 31 36.53 -8.63 -0.47
C HIS A 31 35.71 -7.37 -0.78
N GLY A 32 34.38 -7.41 -0.49
CA GLY A 32 33.46 -6.29 -0.72
C GLY A 32 33.10 -6.08 -2.20
N GLN A 33 33.29 -7.10 -3.08
CA GLN A 33 32.88 -7.01 -4.47
C GLN A 33 31.43 -7.47 -4.64
N PRO A 34 30.59 -6.73 -5.38
CA PRO A 34 29.20 -7.11 -5.61
C PRO A 34 29.11 -8.36 -6.47
N ILE A 35 28.40 -9.40 -5.98
CA ILE A 35 28.31 -10.71 -6.63
C ILE A 35 26.95 -10.93 -7.29
N THR A 36 25.86 -10.70 -6.52
CA THR A 36 24.51 -11.10 -6.92
C THR A 36 23.51 -10.01 -6.63
N VAL A 37 22.59 -9.80 -7.56
CA VAL A 37 21.48 -8.85 -7.42
C VAL A 37 20.18 -9.63 -7.24
N GLN A 38 19.45 -9.31 -6.19
CA GLN A 38 18.11 -9.86 -5.96
C GLN A 38 17.08 -8.86 -6.46
N SER A 39 16.18 -9.33 -7.33
CA SER A 39 15.00 -8.58 -7.78
C SER A 39 15.29 -7.14 -8.18
N SER A 40 15.66 -6.90 -9.43
CA SER A 40 15.90 -5.55 -9.96
C SER A 40 14.96 -5.21 -11.10
N TYR A 41 14.53 -3.94 -11.17
CA TYR A 41 13.85 -3.38 -12.35
C TYR A 41 14.84 -2.83 -13.40
N LEU A 42 16.14 -2.80 -13.12
CA LEU A 42 17.14 -2.53 -14.16
C LEU A 42 17.20 -3.70 -15.15
N VAL A 43 17.19 -3.35 -16.41
CA VAL A 43 17.35 -4.30 -17.50
C VAL A 43 18.84 -4.55 -17.71
N ARG A 44 19.23 -5.82 -17.69
CA ARG A 44 20.59 -6.22 -17.99
C ARG A 44 20.88 -6.06 -19.49
N TYR A 45 22.01 -5.45 -19.82
CA TYR A 45 22.41 -5.31 -21.23
C TYR A 45 22.89 -6.64 -21.84
N PRO A 46 22.65 -6.87 -23.14
CA PRO A 46 23.28 -7.99 -23.83
C PRO A 46 24.80 -7.93 -23.66
N ARG A 47 25.44 -9.02 -23.23
CA ARG A 47 26.88 -9.11 -22.96
C ARG A 47 27.40 -8.37 -21.72
N GLU A 48 26.54 -7.84 -20.87
CA GLU A 48 26.95 -7.28 -19.57
C GLU A 48 27.37 -8.44 -18.63
N SER A 49 28.56 -8.33 -18.02
CA SER A 49 29.02 -9.30 -17.02
C SER A 49 28.24 -9.19 -15.72
N ASP A 50 28.20 -10.27 -14.91
CA ASP A 50 27.51 -10.27 -13.62
C ASP A 50 28.07 -9.18 -12.69
N LEU A 51 29.38 -9.03 -12.65
CA LEU A 51 30.05 -8.01 -11.85
C LEU A 51 29.64 -6.59 -12.28
N LYS A 52 29.59 -6.32 -13.57
CA LYS A 52 29.19 -5.01 -14.08
C LYS A 52 27.74 -4.72 -13.78
N PHE A 53 26.84 -5.68 -13.99
CA PHE A 53 25.44 -5.55 -13.64
C PHE A 53 25.22 -5.32 -12.15
N SER A 54 25.94 -6.07 -11.29
CA SER A 54 25.85 -5.89 -9.84
C SER A 54 26.31 -4.51 -9.40
N ARG A 55 27.43 -4.01 -9.93
CA ARG A 55 27.94 -2.66 -9.66
C ARG A 55 26.97 -1.57 -10.13
N ARG A 56 26.34 -1.75 -11.28
CA ARG A 56 25.35 -0.82 -11.81
C ARG A 56 24.11 -0.75 -10.91
N ASN A 57 23.65 -1.89 -10.38
CA ASN A 57 22.54 -1.94 -9.42
C ASN A 57 22.90 -1.31 -8.07
N GLU A 58 24.15 -1.43 -7.63
CA GLU A 58 24.63 -0.86 -6.37
C GLU A 58 24.60 0.68 -6.37
N VAL A 59 24.86 1.30 -7.51
CA VAL A 59 24.93 2.76 -7.65
C VAL A 59 23.69 3.39 -8.25
N ALA A 60 22.76 2.59 -8.76
CA ALA A 60 21.55 3.08 -9.37
C ALA A 60 20.68 3.82 -8.36
N PHE A 61 20.26 5.01 -8.70
CA PHE A 61 19.37 5.83 -7.89
C PHE A 61 17.98 5.88 -8.54
N PHE A 62 16.95 5.74 -7.72
CA PHE A 62 15.57 5.88 -8.15
C PHE A 62 14.92 7.02 -7.37
N ASP A 63 14.50 8.04 -8.09
CA ASP A 63 13.55 9.03 -7.63
C ASP A 63 12.15 8.63 -8.11
N SER A 64 11.13 8.82 -7.27
CA SER A 64 9.77 8.41 -7.59
C SER A 64 8.95 9.55 -8.20
N PRO A 65 8.88 9.67 -9.55
CA PRO A 65 8.00 10.64 -10.19
C PRO A 65 6.53 10.41 -9.85
N MET A 66 6.18 9.16 -9.55
CA MET A 66 4.82 8.79 -9.16
C MET A 66 4.45 9.33 -7.80
N ALA A 67 5.36 9.26 -6.81
CA ALA A 67 5.12 9.83 -5.48
C ALA A 67 4.93 11.35 -5.56
N GLN A 68 5.76 12.02 -6.35
CA GLN A 68 5.66 13.45 -6.57
C GLN A 68 4.32 13.81 -7.23
N ALA A 69 3.96 13.17 -8.35
CA ALA A 69 2.73 13.46 -9.06
C ALA A 69 1.47 13.21 -8.21
N ALA A 70 1.43 12.10 -7.45
CA ALA A 70 0.31 11.79 -6.56
C ALA A 70 0.24 12.75 -5.37
N GLY A 71 1.40 13.09 -4.79
CA GLY A 71 1.51 14.05 -3.70
C GLY A 71 1.07 15.46 -4.09
N ASP A 72 1.53 15.96 -5.23
CA ASP A 72 1.16 17.26 -5.76
C ASP A 72 -0.35 17.33 -6.05
N PHE A 73 -0.91 16.29 -6.69
CA PHE A 73 -2.34 16.22 -6.97
C PHE A 73 -3.18 16.27 -5.69
N VAL A 74 -2.83 15.45 -4.70
CA VAL A 74 -3.56 15.43 -3.41
C VAL A 74 -3.31 16.72 -2.62
N GLY A 75 -2.10 17.30 -2.71
CA GLY A 75 -1.77 18.61 -2.13
C GLY A 75 -2.70 19.71 -2.63
N TYR A 76 -2.94 19.79 -3.94
CA TYR A 76 -3.91 20.72 -4.52
C TYR A 76 -5.34 20.48 -4.02
N LEU A 77 -5.78 19.23 -3.92
CA LEU A 77 -7.11 18.88 -3.40
C LEU A 77 -7.27 19.26 -1.92
N SER A 78 -6.18 19.20 -1.17
CA SER A 78 -6.14 19.43 0.27
C SER A 78 -5.68 20.85 0.64
N GLU A 79 -5.55 21.76 -0.31
CA GLU A 79 -5.12 23.15 -0.07
C GLU A 79 -6.03 23.86 0.96
N ARG A 80 -7.30 23.48 0.98
CA ARG A 80 -8.27 23.98 1.96
C ARG A 80 -8.86 22.82 2.73
N ASN A 81 -8.80 22.90 4.05
CA ASN A 81 -9.45 21.93 4.91
C ASN A 81 -10.95 21.92 4.67
N PRO A 82 -11.57 20.75 4.51
CA PRO A 82 -13.02 20.65 4.34
C PRO A 82 -13.74 21.11 5.61
N VAL A 83 -14.81 21.88 5.44
CA VAL A 83 -15.69 22.25 6.55
C VAL A 83 -16.62 21.08 6.84
N ARG A 84 -16.56 20.56 8.06
CA ARG A 84 -17.40 19.45 8.51
C ARG A 84 -18.42 19.92 9.53
N ASN A 85 -19.67 19.61 9.29
CA ASN A 85 -20.71 19.76 10.33
C ASN A 85 -20.82 18.43 11.09
N LEU A 86 -20.28 18.38 12.30
CA LEU A 86 -20.21 17.18 13.13
C LEU A 86 -21.19 17.34 14.31
N PRO A 87 -22.47 16.98 14.14
CA PRO A 87 -23.50 17.25 15.15
C PRO A 87 -23.37 16.39 16.40
N HIS A 88 -22.66 15.27 16.32
CA HIS A 88 -22.52 14.32 17.42
C HIS A 88 -21.08 14.26 17.93
N ALA A 89 -20.93 14.07 19.27
CA ALA A 89 -19.61 14.01 19.90
C ALA A 89 -18.73 12.86 19.37
N LEU A 90 -19.34 11.73 19.05
CA LEU A 90 -18.63 10.56 18.48
C LEU A 90 -17.97 10.90 17.13
N TYR A 91 -18.61 11.69 16.27
CA TYR A 91 -18.02 12.12 15.00
C TYR A 91 -16.79 13.02 15.21
N LYS A 92 -16.74 13.79 16.30
CA LYS A 92 -15.55 14.58 16.65
C LYS A 92 -14.40 13.67 17.04
N THR A 93 -14.67 12.62 17.84
CA THR A 93 -13.65 11.63 18.20
C THR A 93 -13.06 10.96 16.96
N ILE A 94 -13.90 10.53 16.00
CA ILE A 94 -13.45 9.97 14.71
C ILE A 94 -12.67 11.00 13.89
N ALA A 95 -13.07 12.28 13.92
CA ALA A 95 -12.36 13.32 13.20
C ALA A 95 -10.98 13.63 13.78
N ASP A 96 -10.83 13.53 15.10
CA ASP A 96 -9.57 13.78 15.81
C ASP A 96 -8.61 12.58 15.75
N ASP A 97 -9.13 11.35 15.73
CA ASP A 97 -8.38 10.10 15.62
C ASP A 97 -9.14 9.14 14.70
N ALA A 98 -8.84 9.21 13.41
CA ALA A 98 -9.58 8.44 12.40
C ALA A 98 -9.15 6.97 12.31
N ASP A 99 -7.91 6.66 12.63
CA ASP A 99 -7.31 5.33 12.45
C ASP A 99 -6.98 4.62 13.77
N GLY A 100 -7.37 5.20 14.91
CA GLY A 100 -7.03 4.67 16.24
C GLY A 100 -5.55 4.77 16.61
N LYS A 101 -4.76 5.59 15.86
CA LYS A 101 -3.32 5.78 16.06
C LYS A 101 -2.94 7.24 16.29
N GLY A 102 -3.93 8.11 16.45
CA GLY A 102 -3.76 9.54 16.69
C GLY A 102 -3.72 10.39 15.41
N ASN A 103 -4.01 9.82 14.24
CA ASN A 103 -4.10 10.59 13.01
C ASN A 103 -5.49 11.18 12.83
N SER A 104 -5.55 12.51 12.62
CA SER A 104 -6.82 13.15 12.29
C SER A 104 -7.37 12.63 10.96
N ILE A 105 -8.68 12.79 10.75
CA ILE A 105 -9.32 12.36 9.50
C ILE A 105 -8.72 13.05 8.27
N ASP A 106 -8.19 14.27 8.39
CA ASP A 106 -7.56 14.98 7.28
C ASP A 106 -6.23 14.34 6.90
N VAL A 107 -5.39 14.01 7.89
CA VAL A 107 -4.11 13.31 7.68
C VAL A 107 -4.34 11.92 7.11
N PHE A 108 -5.27 11.16 7.70
CA PHE A 108 -5.64 9.84 7.21
C PHE A 108 -6.11 9.90 5.76
N TRP A 109 -6.99 10.85 5.45
CA TRP A 109 -7.58 10.97 4.12
C TRP A 109 -6.58 11.40 3.05
N GLN A 110 -5.64 12.29 3.37
CA GLN A 110 -4.56 12.66 2.46
C GLN A 110 -3.68 11.44 2.10
N ALA A 111 -3.26 10.67 3.11
CA ALA A 111 -2.48 9.46 2.89
C ALA A 111 -3.26 8.41 2.07
N PHE A 112 -4.54 8.20 2.39
CA PHE A 112 -5.43 7.31 1.67
C PHE A 112 -5.59 7.72 0.20
N MET A 113 -5.77 9.02 -0.07
CA MET A 113 -5.97 9.55 -1.42
C MET A 113 -4.71 9.43 -2.29
N ILE A 114 -3.50 9.60 -1.73
CA ILE A 114 -2.25 9.38 -2.46
C ILE A 114 -2.17 7.93 -2.95
N GLU A 115 -2.44 6.99 -2.07
CA GLU A 115 -2.44 5.56 -2.39
C GLU A 115 -3.55 5.18 -3.39
N ALA A 116 -4.76 5.74 -3.20
CA ALA A 116 -5.88 5.53 -4.10
C ALA A 116 -5.62 6.10 -5.50
N LYS A 117 -5.04 7.30 -5.58
CA LYS A 117 -4.69 7.95 -6.85
C LYS A 117 -3.64 7.18 -7.62
N ALA A 118 -2.63 6.69 -6.93
CA ALA A 118 -1.56 5.90 -7.54
C ALA A 118 -2.09 4.57 -8.12
N ARG A 119 -2.93 3.86 -7.38
CA ARG A 119 -3.45 2.53 -7.79
C ARG A 119 -4.68 2.60 -8.67
N GLY A 120 -5.53 3.61 -8.47
CA GLY A 120 -6.84 3.75 -9.10
C GLY A 120 -7.97 3.10 -8.30
N CYS A 121 -7.67 2.34 -7.28
CA CYS A 121 -8.63 1.87 -6.28
C CYS A 121 -7.99 1.63 -4.93
N MET A 122 -8.79 1.71 -3.88
CA MET A 122 -8.45 1.38 -2.50
C MET A 122 -9.69 0.83 -1.80
N CYS A 123 -9.49 0.10 -0.72
CA CYS A 123 -10.56 -0.33 0.14
C CYS A 123 -10.40 0.27 1.53
N LEU A 124 -11.52 0.54 2.18
CA LEU A 124 -11.59 1.14 3.49
C LEU A 124 -12.44 0.24 4.40
N LEU A 125 -11.82 -0.34 5.40
CA LEU A 125 -12.51 -1.03 6.47
C LEU A 125 -12.96 0.00 7.51
N VAL A 126 -14.22 -0.07 7.90
CA VAL A 126 -14.76 0.63 9.08
C VAL A 126 -14.94 -0.42 10.16
N ASP A 127 -14.14 -0.33 11.21
CA ASP A 127 -14.12 -1.30 12.28
C ASP A 127 -14.28 -0.61 13.64
N MET A 128 -14.57 -1.38 14.66
CA MET A 128 -14.79 -0.87 16.01
C MET A 128 -14.00 -1.71 16.99
N PRO A 129 -13.25 -1.09 17.93
CA PRO A 129 -12.57 -1.84 18.98
C PRO A 129 -13.57 -2.64 19.80
N ALA A 130 -13.16 -3.80 20.30
CA ALA A 130 -13.93 -4.53 21.31
C ALA A 130 -14.15 -3.62 22.53
N MET A 131 -15.37 -3.57 23.01
CA MET A 131 -15.72 -2.70 24.15
C MET A 131 -16.69 -3.38 25.08
N ASP A 132 -16.53 -3.08 26.37
CA ASP A 132 -17.42 -3.49 27.45
C ASP A 132 -18.47 -2.41 27.77
N ALA A 133 -18.61 -1.38 26.94
CA ALA A 133 -19.51 -0.26 27.17
C ALA A 133 -20.95 -0.63 26.77
N ASP A 134 -21.87 -0.64 27.75
CA ASP A 134 -23.28 -0.94 27.52
C ASP A 134 -24.08 0.25 26.99
N THR A 135 -23.54 1.48 27.09
CA THR A 135 -24.24 2.71 26.69
C THR A 135 -23.39 3.62 25.83
N MET A 136 -24.05 4.42 24.97
CA MET A 136 -23.39 5.45 24.16
C MET A 136 -22.70 6.53 25.03
N GLY A 137 -23.18 6.78 26.23
CA GLY A 137 -22.56 7.70 27.17
C GLY A 137 -21.21 7.20 27.68
N GLU A 138 -21.09 5.91 27.97
CA GLU A 138 -19.82 5.26 28.34
C GLU A 138 -18.85 5.24 27.16
N GLN A 139 -19.32 4.92 25.96
CA GLN A 139 -18.49 4.98 24.74
C GLN A 139 -17.84 6.34 24.55
N ILE A 140 -18.61 7.42 24.71
CA ILE A 140 -18.10 8.79 24.59
C ILE A 140 -17.11 9.11 25.72
N SER A 141 -17.40 8.68 26.93
CA SER A 141 -16.53 8.86 28.10
C SER A 141 -15.18 8.18 27.92
N ASP A 142 -15.19 6.95 27.43
CA ASP A 142 -14.00 6.13 27.22
C ASP A 142 -13.30 6.41 25.89
N ARG A 143 -13.85 7.35 25.09
CA ARG A 143 -13.37 7.70 23.75
C ARG A 143 -13.29 6.51 22.79
N VAL A 144 -14.14 5.52 22.97
CA VAL A 144 -14.23 4.37 22.06
C VAL A 144 -15.07 4.77 20.86
N ALA A 145 -14.44 4.82 19.71
CA ALA A 145 -15.08 5.20 18.46
C ALA A 145 -14.69 4.22 17.35
N PRO A 146 -15.54 4.07 16.32
CA PRO A 146 -15.13 3.38 15.11
C PRO A 146 -13.87 4.00 14.53
N TYR A 147 -13.01 3.17 13.97
CA TYR A 147 -11.79 3.60 13.29
C TYR A 147 -11.77 3.13 11.84
N LEU A 148 -10.94 3.78 11.04
CA LEU A 148 -10.77 3.53 9.62
C LEU A 148 -9.46 2.80 9.37
N ALA A 149 -9.50 1.72 8.63
CA ALA A 149 -8.30 1.03 8.19
C ALA A 149 -8.23 0.97 6.65
N ALA A 150 -7.14 1.48 6.08
CA ALA A 150 -6.90 1.43 4.64
C ALA A 150 -6.42 0.04 4.24
N ILE A 151 -7.11 -0.61 3.31
CA ILE A 151 -6.73 -1.90 2.74
C ILE A 151 -6.31 -1.68 1.29
N LYS A 152 -5.10 -2.08 0.98
CA LYS A 152 -4.55 -1.97 -0.37
C LYS A 152 -5.08 -3.10 -1.25
N PRO A 153 -5.37 -2.87 -2.54
CA PRO A 153 -5.93 -3.89 -3.42
C PRO A 153 -5.01 -5.12 -3.58
N GLU A 154 -3.69 -4.95 -3.46
CA GLU A 154 -2.75 -6.08 -3.46
C GLU A 154 -2.80 -6.97 -2.22
N GLN A 155 -3.42 -6.51 -1.13
CA GLN A 155 -3.63 -7.30 0.07
C GLN A 155 -4.87 -8.18 -0.01
N ILE A 156 -5.82 -7.87 -0.91
CA ILE A 156 -7.06 -8.62 -1.05
C ILE A 156 -6.78 -9.94 -1.77
N THR A 157 -7.06 -11.04 -1.09
CA THR A 157 -6.80 -12.41 -1.57
C THR A 157 -8.03 -13.04 -2.19
N GLU A 158 -9.20 -12.80 -1.62
CA GLU A 158 -10.48 -13.32 -2.11
C GLU A 158 -11.59 -12.29 -1.89
N TYR A 159 -12.55 -12.23 -2.79
CA TYR A 159 -13.71 -11.34 -2.65
C TYR A 159 -14.84 -11.76 -3.57
N GLU A 160 -16.05 -11.33 -3.22
CA GLU A 160 -17.23 -11.37 -4.08
C GLU A 160 -17.93 -10.01 -4.05
N ILE A 161 -18.33 -9.52 -5.23
CA ILE A 161 -19.03 -8.25 -5.37
C ILE A 161 -20.49 -8.54 -5.76
N GLY A 162 -21.42 -7.94 -5.03
CA GLY A 162 -22.83 -8.01 -5.28
C GLY A 162 -23.28 -7.15 -6.49
N GLN A 163 -24.53 -7.28 -6.87
CA GLN A 163 -25.12 -6.47 -7.95
C GLN A 163 -25.17 -4.97 -7.64
N ASP A 164 -25.08 -4.62 -6.36
CA ASP A 164 -25.02 -3.23 -5.86
C ASP A 164 -23.63 -2.63 -5.90
N GLY A 165 -22.62 -3.37 -6.39
CA GLY A 165 -21.23 -2.94 -6.47
C GLY A 165 -20.47 -2.97 -5.12
N LYS A 166 -21.07 -3.52 -4.07
CA LYS A 166 -20.43 -3.68 -2.75
C LYS A 166 -19.86 -5.08 -2.57
N PHE A 167 -18.93 -5.24 -1.64
CA PHE A 167 -18.49 -6.56 -1.24
C PHE A 167 -19.61 -7.33 -0.54
N VAL A 168 -19.89 -8.56 -1.01
CA VAL A 168 -20.63 -9.57 -0.27
C VAL A 168 -19.74 -10.11 0.85
N PHE A 169 -18.49 -10.40 0.52
CA PHE A 169 -17.41 -10.65 1.44
C PHE A 169 -16.08 -10.20 0.81
N ALA A 170 -15.10 -9.92 1.66
CA ALA A 170 -13.71 -9.72 1.24
C ALA A 170 -12.75 -10.31 2.26
N GLU A 171 -11.68 -10.91 1.74
CA GLU A 171 -10.58 -11.47 2.51
C GLU A 171 -9.28 -10.78 2.15
N PHE A 172 -8.48 -10.40 3.14
CA PHE A 172 -7.20 -9.74 2.91
C PHE A 172 -6.12 -10.29 3.83
N ALA A 173 -4.89 -10.29 3.32
CA ALA A 173 -3.72 -10.69 4.08
C ALA A 173 -3.27 -9.55 5.02
N GLY A 174 -2.96 -9.91 6.26
CA GLY A 174 -2.51 -8.98 7.28
C GLY A 174 -1.69 -9.68 8.36
N ARG A 175 -1.50 -9.00 9.49
CA ARG A 175 -0.85 -9.54 10.67
C ARG A 175 -1.79 -9.51 11.85
N TYR A 176 -1.83 -10.59 12.59
CA TYR A 176 -2.55 -10.70 13.86
C TYR A 176 -1.54 -10.73 15.00
N ILE A 177 -1.85 -10.05 16.09
CA ILE A 177 -1.05 -10.04 17.31
C ILE A 177 -1.85 -10.83 18.34
N LYS A 178 -1.31 -11.98 18.76
CA LYS A 178 -1.91 -12.80 19.81
C LYS A 178 -1.78 -12.12 21.18
N ASP A 179 -2.51 -12.60 22.17
CA ASP A 179 -2.48 -12.08 23.55
C ASP A 179 -1.09 -12.18 24.19
N ASP A 180 -0.27 -13.13 23.76
CA ASP A 180 1.13 -13.30 24.19
C ASP A 180 2.12 -12.34 23.48
N GLY A 181 1.63 -11.50 22.55
CA GLY A 181 2.42 -10.57 21.76
C GLY A 181 3.07 -11.19 20.51
N GLU A 182 2.86 -12.47 20.24
CA GLU A 182 3.35 -13.11 19.01
C GLU A 182 2.63 -12.54 17.79
N ARG A 183 3.42 -12.20 16.75
CA ARG A 183 2.89 -11.71 15.48
C ARG A 183 2.79 -12.86 14.48
N VAL A 184 1.58 -13.11 14.01
CA VAL A 184 1.28 -14.18 13.05
C VAL A 184 0.76 -13.58 11.76
N ASP A 185 1.26 -14.07 10.62
CA ASP A 185 0.67 -13.74 9.32
C ASP A 185 -0.72 -14.38 9.24
N ALA A 186 -1.74 -13.56 9.03
CA ALA A 186 -3.13 -13.96 9.10
C ALA A 186 -3.90 -13.46 7.89
N SER A 187 -4.99 -14.14 7.60
CA SER A 187 -6.02 -13.72 6.66
C SER A 187 -7.22 -13.23 7.45
N TRP A 188 -7.73 -12.06 7.08
CA TRP A 188 -8.89 -11.42 7.68
C TRP A 188 -10.04 -11.47 6.68
N ARG A 189 -11.14 -12.12 7.05
CA ARG A 189 -12.35 -12.22 6.24
C ARG A 189 -13.48 -11.46 6.90
N PHE A 190 -14.14 -10.62 6.15
CA PHE A 190 -15.34 -9.89 6.56
C PHE A 190 -16.48 -10.19 5.59
N ASP A 191 -17.66 -10.39 6.12
CA ASP A 191 -18.89 -10.52 5.35
C ASP A 191 -20.02 -9.67 5.98
N ARG A 192 -21.27 -9.90 5.61
CA ARG A 192 -22.43 -9.17 6.15
C ARG A 192 -22.79 -9.56 7.59
N PHE A 193 -22.29 -10.67 8.09
CA PHE A 193 -22.67 -11.22 9.39
C PHE A 193 -21.59 -11.05 10.45
N GLY A 194 -20.34 -11.06 10.04
CA GLY A 194 -19.24 -11.02 10.98
C GLY A 194 -17.88 -11.01 10.32
N TRP A 195 -16.89 -11.38 11.11
CA TRP A 195 -15.50 -11.43 10.70
C TRP A 195 -14.79 -12.65 11.28
N GLU A 196 -13.76 -13.08 10.62
CA GLU A 196 -12.93 -14.21 11.01
C GLU A 196 -11.46 -13.94 10.66
N VAL A 197 -10.55 -14.31 11.58
CA VAL A 197 -9.11 -14.22 11.40
C VAL A 197 -8.53 -15.62 11.40
N ARG A 198 -7.82 -15.99 10.34
CA ARG A 198 -7.17 -17.29 10.21
C ARG A 198 -5.67 -17.15 10.04
N ALA A 199 -4.91 -18.02 10.69
CA ALA A 199 -3.48 -18.13 10.44
C ALA A 199 -3.24 -18.62 8.99
N ILE A 200 -2.38 -17.92 8.25
CA ILE A 200 -2.02 -18.34 6.86
C ILE A 200 -1.32 -19.71 6.90
N LYS A 201 -0.47 -19.94 7.90
CA LYS A 201 0.14 -21.25 8.11
C LYS A 201 -0.74 -22.11 9.01
N GLY A 202 -1.29 -23.19 8.47
CA GLY A 202 -2.08 -24.18 9.20
C GLY A 202 -3.58 -23.91 9.22
N GLY A 203 -4.08 -22.75 8.79
CA GLY A 203 -5.50 -22.45 8.63
C GLY A 203 -6.31 -22.38 9.95
N ALA A 204 -5.63 -22.33 11.12
CA ALA A 204 -6.31 -22.23 12.41
C ALA A 204 -7.02 -20.90 12.55
N ILE A 205 -8.26 -20.94 13.05
CA ILE A 205 -9.01 -19.74 13.43
C ILE A 205 -8.34 -19.16 14.67
N LEU A 206 -7.90 -17.92 14.58
CA LEU A 206 -7.24 -17.17 15.64
C LEU A 206 -8.26 -16.35 16.43
N ASP A 207 -9.24 -15.78 15.72
CA ASP A 207 -10.27 -14.94 16.29
C ASP A 207 -11.48 -14.87 15.36
N ALA A 208 -12.68 -14.62 15.88
CA ALA A 208 -13.89 -14.44 15.10
C ALA A 208 -14.95 -13.70 15.90
N GLY A 209 -15.81 -12.96 15.23
CA GLY A 209 -16.90 -12.24 15.86
C GLY A 209 -18.03 -11.91 14.90
N GLU A 210 -19.14 -11.46 15.48
CA GLU A 210 -20.30 -10.97 14.74
C GLU A 210 -20.37 -9.45 14.83
N HIS A 211 -20.96 -8.80 13.82
CA HIS A 211 -21.27 -7.38 13.84
C HIS A 211 -22.73 -7.14 13.42
N PRO A 212 -23.38 -6.08 13.91
CA PRO A 212 -24.78 -5.80 13.61
C PRO A 212 -25.00 -5.12 12.26
N LEU A 213 -23.94 -4.94 11.46
CA LEU A 213 -24.04 -4.30 10.15
C LEU A 213 -24.68 -5.27 9.17
N ASP A 214 -25.71 -4.84 8.44
CA ASP A 214 -26.35 -5.68 7.40
C ASP A 214 -25.60 -5.65 6.05
N GLN A 215 -24.30 -5.39 6.10
CA GLN A 215 -23.40 -5.35 4.94
C GLN A 215 -21.94 -5.59 5.36
N CYS A 216 -21.11 -6.00 4.40
CA CYS A 216 -19.67 -6.07 4.62
C CYS A 216 -19.11 -4.68 4.98
N PRO A 217 -18.32 -4.53 6.06
CA PRO A 217 -17.83 -3.23 6.52
C PRO A 217 -16.66 -2.68 5.68
N ILE A 218 -16.34 -3.31 4.57
CA ILE A 218 -15.27 -2.86 3.65
C ILE A 218 -15.89 -2.11 2.47
N LEU A 219 -15.54 -0.84 2.37
CA LEU A 219 -15.98 0.05 1.30
C LEU A 219 -14.97 0.04 0.15
N ILE A 220 -15.47 0.05 -1.08
CA ILE A 220 -14.65 0.11 -2.30
C ILE A 220 -14.59 1.56 -2.78
N PHE A 221 -13.39 2.06 -3.03
CA PHE A 221 -13.13 3.34 -3.70
C PHE A 221 -12.42 3.05 -5.02
N THR A 222 -13.03 3.43 -6.13
CA THR A 222 -12.44 3.30 -7.47
C THR A 222 -12.46 4.64 -8.19
N GLU A 223 -11.45 4.90 -8.99
CA GLU A 223 -11.35 6.12 -9.81
C GLU A 223 -12.02 5.96 -11.20
N GLY A 224 -12.80 4.96 -11.35
CA GLY A 224 -13.58 4.65 -12.56
C GLY A 224 -13.54 3.18 -12.89
N GLY A 225 -14.72 2.59 -13.09
CA GLY A 225 -14.91 1.18 -13.37
C GLY A 225 -15.11 0.32 -12.13
N ASP A 226 -15.24 -0.98 -12.38
CA ASP A 226 -15.47 -1.98 -11.36
C ASP A 226 -14.14 -2.37 -10.67
N PHE A 227 -14.24 -2.77 -9.41
CA PHE A 227 -13.07 -3.31 -8.70
C PHE A 227 -12.69 -4.70 -9.24
N PRO A 228 -11.39 -4.98 -9.49
CA PRO A 228 -10.21 -4.12 -9.36
C PRO A 228 -10.03 -3.18 -10.57
N ALA A 229 -9.73 -1.90 -10.32
CA ALA A 229 -9.53 -0.89 -11.35
C ALA A 229 -8.13 -0.27 -11.28
N PHE A 230 -7.59 0.11 -12.44
CA PHE A 230 -6.35 0.89 -12.52
C PHE A 230 -6.66 2.33 -12.91
N GLY A 231 -6.14 3.27 -12.12
CA GLY A 231 -6.35 4.68 -12.33
C GLY A 231 -5.46 5.29 -13.44
N PRO A 232 -5.72 6.56 -13.79
CA PRO A 232 -4.94 7.27 -14.81
C PRO A 232 -3.47 7.46 -14.43
N PHE A 233 -3.08 7.31 -13.17
CA PHE A 233 -1.68 7.39 -12.72
C PHE A 233 -0.91 6.06 -12.85
N ALA A 234 -1.60 4.94 -13.05
CA ALA A 234 -0.95 3.65 -13.20
C ALA A 234 0.14 3.62 -14.31
N PRO A 235 -0.01 4.29 -15.48
CA PRO A 235 1.04 4.37 -16.48
C PRO A 235 2.30 5.10 -16.03
N ILE A 236 2.22 5.98 -15.02
CA ILE A 236 3.40 6.67 -14.46
C ILE A 236 4.38 5.66 -13.86
N ALA A 237 3.91 4.53 -13.31
CA ALA A 237 4.79 3.48 -12.83
C ALA A 237 5.67 2.88 -13.94
N ASP A 238 5.11 2.70 -15.14
CA ASP A 238 5.88 2.20 -16.30
C ASP A 238 6.90 3.24 -16.78
N LEU A 239 6.51 4.52 -16.80
CA LEU A 239 7.41 5.63 -17.10
C LEU A 239 8.53 5.74 -16.07
N SER A 240 8.21 5.56 -14.79
CA SER A 240 9.19 5.55 -13.70
C SER A 240 10.24 4.45 -13.88
N LYS A 241 9.81 3.25 -14.25
CA LYS A 241 10.73 2.14 -14.57
C LYS A 241 11.60 2.45 -15.78
N ARG A 242 11.02 3.04 -16.82
CA ARG A 242 11.76 3.44 -18.01
C ARG A 242 12.80 4.52 -17.68
N LEU A 243 12.43 5.52 -16.90
CA LEU A 243 13.33 6.59 -16.47
C LEU A 243 14.50 6.01 -15.65
N PHE A 244 14.22 5.15 -14.69
CA PHE A 244 15.24 4.46 -13.89
C PHE A 244 16.29 3.73 -14.74
N ASN A 245 15.85 3.09 -15.83
CA ASN A 245 16.79 2.43 -16.76
C ASN A 245 17.60 3.43 -17.57
N LEU A 246 16.97 4.51 -18.06
CA LEU A 246 17.65 5.55 -18.83
C LEU A 246 18.68 6.32 -17.99
N ASP A 247 18.37 6.63 -16.74
CA ASP A 247 19.28 7.30 -15.81
C ASP A 247 20.51 6.43 -15.53
N SER A 248 20.30 5.13 -15.28
CA SER A 248 21.40 4.18 -15.12
C SER A 248 22.28 4.05 -16.38
N GLU A 249 21.70 4.14 -17.58
CA GLU A 249 22.44 4.13 -18.83
C GLU A 249 23.24 5.42 -19.02
N LEU A 250 22.64 6.57 -18.73
CA LEU A 250 23.29 7.87 -18.79
C LEU A 250 24.50 7.94 -17.87
N ASP A 251 24.38 7.45 -16.63
CA ASP A 251 25.49 7.37 -15.68
C ASP A 251 26.67 6.55 -16.21
N GLU A 252 26.40 5.42 -16.86
CA GLU A 252 27.44 4.60 -17.50
C GLU A 252 28.15 5.33 -18.64
N ILE A 253 27.38 6.03 -19.49
CA ILE A 253 27.94 6.83 -20.61
C ILE A 253 28.81 7.96 -20.07
N LEU A 254 28.34 8.72 -19.08
CA LEU A 254 29.07 9.82 -18.48
C LEU A 254 30.39 9.35 -17.84
N ARG A 255 30.38 8.23 -17.12
CA ARG A 255 31.59 7.64 -16.55
C ARG A 255 32.60 7.23 -17.64
N ALA A 256 32.11 6.56 -18.67
CA ALA A 256 32.97 6.12 -19.79
C ALA A 256 33.64 7.32 -20.48
N GLN A 257 32.92 8.43 -20.69
CA GLN A 257 33.44 9.64 -21.33
C GLN A 257 34.43 10.38 -20.44
N THR A 258 34.14 10.48 -19.12
CA THR A 258 35.03 11.18 -18.17
C THR A 258 36.39 10.51 -18.06
N PHE A 259 36.44 9.17 -18.03
CA PHE A 259 37.71 8.44 -17.98
C PHE A 259 38.52 8.50 -19.29
N SER A 260 37.85 8.55 -20.44
CA SER A 260 38.55 8.65 -21.73
C SER A 260 39.24 10.00 -21.95
N LEU A 261 38.75 11.08 -21.34
CA LEU A 261 39.36 12.41 -21.39
C LEU A 261 40.63 12.54 -20.51
N LEU A 262 40.76 11.69 -19.50
CA LEU A 262 41.93 11.69 -18.59
C LEU A 262 43.10 10.84 -19.10
N THR A 263 42.94 10.08 -20.19
CA THR A 263 43.95 9.18 -20.75
C THR A 263 44.60 9.76 -22.02
N MET A 264 44.28 10.99 -22.42
CA MET A 264 44.96 11.75 -23.49
C MET A 264 45.99 12.69 -22.86
#